data_b73302611b9a1bf2f956b00be289b32e
#
_entry.id   b73302611b9a1bf2f956b00be289b32e
#
_cell.length_a   1.000
_cell.length_b   1.000
_cell.length_c   1.000
_cell.angle_alpha   90.00
_cell.angle_beta   90.00
_cell.angle_gamma   90.00
#
_symmetry.space_group_name_H-M   'P 1'
#
loop_
_entity.id
_entity.type
_entity.pdbx_description
1 polymer ?
#
loop_
_entity_poly.entity_id
_entity_poly.type
_entity_poly.pdbx_seq_one_letter_code
_entity_poly.pdbx_strand_id
1 'polypeptide(L)'
;QGWTITAEICCAVDTLLASANPDVALRDRTGAPYVDESGGWVDLWNRDVRTYIEELCTDLMAMGVDEIILSRVEHPFAEVMYTREIASSLNREAFCMNFSIAVREEIDKTMKDKNVHLSARVPHDVLTTGTDNGQSMDNFLKVYDRLVIETETYSDDAPLFTEKKIDSTLRFVPQMTWTFGGGSWILD
;
A
#
# COMPACT_ATOMS: atom_id res chain seq x y z
N GLN A 1 28.16 -6.20 -8.02
CA GLN A 1 26.99 -5.97 -7.17
C GLN A 1 26.21 -4.84 -7.79
N GLY A 2 24.97 -5.12 -8.25
CA GLY A 2 24.07 -4.09 -8.76
C GLY A 2 23.34 -3.40 -7.61
N TRP A 3 22.90 -2.18 -7.83
CA TRP A 3 21.98 -1.48 -6.95
C TRP A 3 20.54 -1.90 -7.30
N THR A 4 19.68 -2.06 -6.30
CA THR A 4 18.23 -2.17 -6.47
C THR A 4 17.65 -0.78 -6.31
N ILE A 5 16.88 -0.34 -7.29
CA ILE A 5 16.20 0.96 -7.28
C ILE A 5 14.76 0.72 -6.87
N THR A 6 14.38 1.27 -5.74
CA THR A 6 13.02 1.17 -5.19
C THR A 6 12.35 2.54 -5.24
N ALA A 7 11.10 2.57 -5.67
CA ALA A 7 10.25 3.76 -5.64
C ALA A 7 9.02 3.49 -4.78
N GLU A 8 8.55 4.50 -4.06
CA GLU A 8 7.34 4.42 -3.26
C GLU A 8 6.26 5.37 -3.77
N ILE A 9 5.02 4.87 -3.84
CA ILE A 9 3.82 5.64 -4.21
C ILE A 9 2.87 5.63 -3.00
N CYS A 10 2.52 6.82 -2.50
CA CYS A 10 1.46 7.01 -1.52
C CYS A 10 0.11 6.98 -2.24
N CYS A 11 -0.73 5.96 -1.96
CA CYS A 11 -1.91 5.70 -2.79
C CYS A 11 -3.16 6.45 -2.32
N ALA A 12 -3.56 6.30 -1.06
CA ALA A 12 -4.83 6.85 -0.57
C ALA A 12 -4.74 8.31 -0.08
N VAL A 13 -3.53 8.83 0.13
CA VAL A 13 -3.33 10.21 0.62
C VAL A 13 -2.59 11.02 -0.45
N ASP A 14 -3.34 11.89 -1.12
CA ASP A 14 -2.82 12.85 -2.09
C ASP A 14 -3.60 14.17 -1.97
N THR A 15 -3.06 15.08 -1.16
CA THR A 15 -3.68 16.38 -0.89
C THR A 15 -3.79 17.24 -2.15
N LEU A 16 -2.82 17.14 -3.06
CA LEU A 16 -2.83 17.91 -4.30
C LEU A 16 -3.92 17.42 -5.24
N LEU A 17 -3.98 16.12 -5.45
CA LEU A 17 -5.01 15.50 -6.30
C LEU A 17 -6.42 15.72 -5.72
N ALA A 18 -6.61 15.47 -4.41
CA ALA A 18 -7.89 15.66 -3.73
C ALA A 18 -8.38 17.12 -3.80
N SER A 19 -7.46 18.09 -3.75
CA SER A 19 -7.79 19.52 -3.84
C SER A 19 -8.06 19.97 -5.28
N ALA A 20 -7.26 19.48 -6.22
CA ALA A 20 -7.38 19.85 -7.63
C ALA A 20 -8.61 19.23 -8.30
N ASN A 21 -8.98 18.03 -7.87
CA ASN A 21 -10.15 17.30 -8.39
C ASN A 21 -10.98 16.73 -7.23
N PRO A 22 -11.90 17.52 -6.64
CA PRO A 22 -12.74 17.05 -5.54
C PRO A 22 -13.61 15.84 -5.85
N ASP A 23 -13.81 15.48 -7.12
CA ASP A 23 -14.63 14.32 -7.50
C ASP A 23 -13.92 12.99 -7.26
N VAL A 24 -12.60 13.01 -7.13
CA VAL A 24 -11.82 11.82 -6.77
C VAL A 24 -11.50 11.76 -5.27
N ALA A 25 -11.81 12.83 -4.52
CA ALA A 25 -11.60 12.86 -3.07
C ALA A 25 -12.58 11.94 -2.33
N LEU A 26 -12.07 11.29 -1.31
CA LEU A 26 -12.94 10.65 -0.32
C LEU A 26 -13.79 11.73 0.36
N ARG A 27 -15.06 11.41 0.68
CA ARG A 27 -16.00 12.39 1.23
C ARG A 27 -16.29 12.10 2.70
N ASP A 28 -16.36 13.16 3.49
CA ASP A 28 -16.85 13.10 4.86
C ASP A 28 -18.39 13.04 4.91
N ARG A 29 -18.95 12.99 6.13
CA ARG A 29 -20.42 12.95 6.35
C ARG A 29 -21.17 14.17 5.85
N THR A 30 -20.49 15.28 5.63
CA THR A 30 -21.09 16.50 5.09
C THR A 30 -21.06 16.54 3.57
N GLY A 31 -20.36 15.58 2.94
CA GLY A 31 -20.10 15.54 1.51
C GLY A 31 -18.89 16.38 1.08
N ALA A 32 -18.16 16.95 2.00
CA ALA A 32 -16.91 17.65 1.72
C ALA A 32 -15.74 16.66 1.53
N PRO A 33 -14.66 17.03 0.81
CA PRO A 33 -13.45 16.22 0.75
C PRO A 33 -12.91 15.92 2.15
N TYR A 34 -12.63 14.65 2.40
CA TYR A 34 -12.10 14.22 3.69
C TYR A 34 -10.62 14.55 3.81
N VAL A 35 -10.27 15.20 4.93
CA VAL A 35 -8.91 15.59 5.28
C VAL A 35 -8.66 15.26 6.75
N ASP A 36 -7.53 14.67 7.05
CA ASP A 36 -7.04 14.45 8.42
C ASP A 36 -5.60 14.96 8.56
N GLU A 37 -4.93 14.56 9.64
CA GLU A 37 -3.53 14.94 9.90
C GLU A 37 -2.54 14.41 8.85
N SER A 38 -2.90 13.34 8.13
CA SER A 38 -2.09 12.78 7.03
C SER A 38 -2.25 13.59 5.75
N GLY A 39 -3.33 14.35 5.60
CA GLY A 39 -3.64 15.14 4.41
C GLY A 39 -5.01 14.88 3.82
N GLY A 40 -5.17 15.23 2.55
CA GLY A 40 -6.39 14.97 1.77
C GLY A 40 -6.40 13.54 1.22
N TRP A 41 -7.51 12.85 1.40
CA TRP A 41 -7.68 11.47 0.97
C TRP A 41 -8.38 11.37 -0.38
N VAL A 42 -7.91 10.43 -1.21
CA VAL A 42 -8.53 10.08 -2.49
C VAL A 42 -9.21 8.71 -2.40
N ASP A 43 -10.25 8.53 -3.20
CA ASP A 43 -11.03 7.30 -3.23
C ASP A 43 -10.36 6.26 -4.15
N LEU A 44 -9.66 5.29 -3.57
CA LEU A 44 -9.03 4.19 -4.31
C LEU A 44 -10.03 3.32 -5.09
N TRP A 45 -11.35 3.45 -4.83
CA TRP A 45 -12.40 2.82 -5.63
C TRP A 45 -12.71 3.60 -6.90
N ASN A 46 -12.35 4.88 -6.93
CA ASN A 46 -12.53 5.72 -8.10
C ASN A 46 -11.60 5.24 -9.23
N ARG A 47 -12.18 5.08 -10.42
CA ARG A 47 -11.44 4.60 -11.58
C ARG A 47 -10.29 5.54 -11.96
N ASP A 48 -10.51 6.84 -11.90
CA ASP A 48 -9.52 7.83 -12.31
C ASP A 48 -8.32 7.84 -11.35
N VAL A 49 -8.56 7.63 -10.04
CA VAL A 49 -7.47 7.44 -9.06
C VAL A 49 -6.67 6.18 -9.37
N ARG A 50 -7.34 5.07 -9.66
CA ARG A 50 -6.63 3.83 -10.02
C ARG A 50 -5.80 4.00 -11.27
N THR A 51 -6.39 4.56 -12.32
CA THR A 51 -5.66 4.82 -13.57
C THR A 51 -4.44 5.70 -13.34
N TYR A 52 -4.57 6.75 -12.53
CA TYR A 52 -3.44 7.60 -12.16
C TYR A 52 -2.32 6.83 -11.45
N ILE A 53 -2.63 5.96 -10.50
CA ILE A 53 -1.63 5.12 -9.82
C ILE A 53 -1.01 4.09 -10.79
N GLU A 54 -1.81 3.48 -11.66
CA GLU A 54 -1.35 2.55 -12.70
C GLU A 54 -0.38 3.23 -13.68
N GLU A 55 -0.68 4.45 -14.11
CA GLU A 55 0.20 5.25 -14.96
C GLU A 55 1.52 5.60 -14.26
N LEU A 56 1.47 6.01 -12.99
CA LEU A 56 2.69 6.25 -12.20
C LEU A 56 3.56 4.99 -12.10
N CYS A 57 2.95 3.84 -11.83
CA CYS A 57 3.69 2.57 -11.82
C CYS A 57 4.36 2.30 -13.17
N THR A 58 3.64 2.50 -14.26
CA THR A 58 4.15 2.31 -15.62
C THR A 58 5.33 3.23 -15.92
N ASP A 59 5.24 4.50 -15.56
CA ASP A 59 6.30 5.47 -15.75
C ASP A 59 7.57 5.12 -14.95
N LEU A 60 7.41 4.73 -13.68
CA LEU A 60 8.52 4.29 -12.83
C LEU A 60 9.22 3.05 -13.40
N MET A 61 8.44 2.09 -13.88
CA MET A 61 8.98 0.91 -14.56
C MET A 61 9.74 1.27 -15.84
N ALA A 62 9.25 2.23 -16.62
CA ALA A 62 9.94 2.73 -17.81
C ALA A 62 11.27 3.41 -17.45
N MET A 63 11.37 4.04 -16.29
CA MET A 63 12.60 4.62 -15.74
C MET A 63 13.61 3.58 -15.26
N GLY A 64 13.23 2.31 -15.14
CA GLY A 64 14.12 1.22 -14.74
C GLY A 64 14.13 0.95 -13.23
N VAL A 65 13.04 1.22 -12.54
CA VAL A 65 12.86 0.85 -11.15
C VAL A 65 12.74 -0.67 -11.03
N ASP A 66 13.39 -1.27 -10.03
CA ASP A 66 13.37 -2.71 -9.78
C ASP A 66 12.24 -3.13 -8.84
N GLU A 67 11.76 -2.19 -8.00
CA GLU A 67 10.69 -2.44 -7.03
C GLU A 67 9.82 -1.19 -6.85
N ILE A 68 8.51 -1.38 -6.84
CA ILE A 68 7.53 -0.35 -6.51
C ILE A 68 6.86 -0.73 -5.19
N ILE A 69 6.91 0.17 -4.21
CA ILE A 69 6.22 0.04 -2.93
C ILE A 69 4.96 0.90 -2.98
N LEU A 70 3.79 0.29 -2.79
CA LEU A 70 2.55 1.00 -2.58
C LEU A 70 2.35 1.21 -1.07
N SER A 71 2.34 2.45 -0.62
CA SER A 71 1.99 2.81 0.75
C SER A 71 0.60 3.41 0.84
N ARG A 72 0.03 3.41 2.02
CA ARG A 72 -1.33 3.93 2.27
C ARG A 72 -2.39 3.27 1.38
N VAL A 73 -2.25 1.96 1.10
CA VAL A 73 -3.32 1.15 0.51
C VAL A 73 -4.27 0.77 1.62
N GLU A 74 -5.08 1.73 2.04
CA GLU A 74 -5.93 1.61 3.22
C GLU A 74 -7.15 2.53 3.13
N HIS A 75 -8.07 2.32 4.04
CA HIS A 75 -9.21 3.18 4.28
C HIS A 75 -9.03 3.92 5.61
N PRO A 76 -9.29 5.21 5.71
CA PRO A 76 -9.18 5.92 6.97
C PRO A 76 -10.12 5.34 8.04
N PHE A 77 -9.67 5.37 9.31
CA PHE A 77 -10.48 4.89 10.45
C PHE A 77 -11.73 5.74 10.71
N ALA A 78 -11.71 6.98 10.25
CA ALA A 78 -12.81 7.90 10.46
C ALA A 78 -14.10 7.40 9.80
N GLU A 79 -15.21 7.83 10.36
CA GLU A 79 -16.53 7.64 9.78
C GLU A 79 -16.69 8.54 8.55
N VAL A 80 -15.98 8.20 7.48
CA VAL A 80 -16.15 8.85 6.18
C VAL A 80 -17.43 8.35 5.53
N MET A 81 -18.22 9.26 5.01
CA MET A 81 -19.38 8.89 4.21
C MET A 81 -18.94 8.63 2.79
N TYR A 82 -19.28 7.43 2.34
CA TYR A 82 -19.30 7.16 0.91
C TYR A 82 -20.53 7.79 0.30
N THR A 83 -20.35 8.51 -0.76
CA THR A 83 -21.46 9.07 -1.55
C THR A 83 -22.26 8.03 -2.33
N ARG A 84 -21.92 6.75 -2.20
CA ARG A 84 -22.59 5.64 -2.91
C ARG A 84 -23.21 4.69 -1.92
N GLU A 85 -24.44 4.25 -2.20
CA GLU A 85 -25.22 3.27 -1.43
C GLU A 85 -24.49 1.93 -1.16
N ILE A 86 -23.40 1.69 -1.86
CA ILE A 86 -22.55 0.48 -1.75
C ILE A 86 -21.70 0.47 -0.46
N ALA A 87 -21.53 1.60 0.17
CA ALA A 87 -20.54 1.78 1.22
C ALA A 87 -20.89 1.15 2.56
N SER A 88 -22.16 0.96 2.87
CA SER A 88 -22.58 0.36 4.15
C SER A 88 -22.27 -1.14 4.25
N SER A 89 -22.00 -1.81 3.12
CA SER A 89 -21.72 -3.25 3.02
C SER A 89 -20.29 -3.57 2.56
N LEU A 90 -19.47 -2.57 2.26
CA LEU A 90 -18.11 -2.80 1.80
C LEU A 90 -17.23 -3.28 2.96
N ASN A 91 -16.78 -4.52 2.84
CA ASN A 91 -15.64 -4.99 3.60
C ASN A 91 -14.42 -4.16 3.18
N ARG A 92 -13.80 -3.44 4.11
CA ARG A 92 -12.60 -2.62 3.86
C ARG A 92 -11.45 -3.44 3.28
N GLU A 93 -11.32 -4.69 3.67
CA GLU A 93 -10.35 -5.62 3.09
C GLU A 93 -10.62 -5.86 1.59
N ALA A 94 -11.89 -6.03 1.20
CA ALA A 94 -12.23 -6.20 -0.21
C ALA A 94 -11.92 -4.94 -1.03
N PHE A 95 -12.07 -3.76 -0.42
CA PHE A 95 -11.71 -2.48 -1.01
C PHE A 95 -10.22 -2.40 -1.32
N CYS A 96 -9.37 -2.63 -0.30
CA CYS A 96 -7.92 -2.60 -0.46
C CYS A 96 -7.45 -3.70 -1.43
N MET A 97 -8.07 -4.88 -1.37
CA MET A 97 -7.73 -6.02 -2.20
C MET A 97 -8.05 -5.79 -3.68
N ASN A 98 -9.23 -5.24 -3.98
CA ASN A 98 -9.63 -4.96 -5.36
C ASN A 98 -8.73 -3.90 -6.02
N PHE A 99 -8.34 -2.86 -5.26
CA PHE A 99 -7.35 -1.89 -5.73
C PHE A 99 -6.02 -2.57 -6.02
N SER A 100 -5.50 -3.35 -5.07
CA SER A 100 -4.21 -4.04 -5.20
C SER A 100 -4.17 -5.00 -6.39
N ILE A 101 -5.25 -5.75 -6.61
CA ILE A 101 -5.36 -6.66 -7.76
C ILE A 101 -5.34 -5.87 -9.07
N ALA A 102 -6.08 -4.77 -9.17
CA ALA A 102 -6.13 -3.97 -10.39
C ALA A 102 -4.75 -3.42 -10.77
N VAL A 103 -4.01 -2.88 -9.80
CA VAL A 103 -2.65 -2.39 -10.03
C VAL A 103 -1.70 -3.53 -10.43
N ARG A 104 -1.78 -4.69 -9.77
CA ARG A 104 -0.97 -5.88 -10.12
C ARG A 104 -1.24 -6.32 -11.55
N GLU A 105 -2.51 -6.43 -11.93
CA GLU A 105 -2.89 -6.84 -13.28
C GLU A 105 -2.37 -5.88 -14.36
N GLU A 106 -2.35 -4.59 -14.09
CA GLU A 106 -1.81 -3.60 -15.03
C GLU A 106 -0.29 -3.69 -15.15
N ILE A 107 0.41 -3.86 -14.03
CA ILE A 107 1.86 -4.10 -14.01
C ILE A 107 2.20 -5.36 -14.83
N ASP A 108 1.51 -6.46 -14.57
CA ASP A 108 1.78 -7.73 -15.25
C ASP A 108 1.49 -7.67 -16.77
N LYS A 109 0.51 -6.87 -17.19
CA LYS A 109 0.23 -6.63 -18.63
C LYS A 109 1.34 -5.82 -19.30
N THR A 110 1.82 -4.79 -18.60
CA THR A 110 2.77 -3.82 -19.16
C THR A 110 4.19 -4.39 -19.24
N MET A 111 4.54 -5.29 -18.32
CA MET A 111 5.92 -5.72 -18.08
C MET A 111 6.17 -7.21 -18.27
N LYS A 112 5.73 -7.76 -19.39
CA LYS A 112 5.92 -9.19 -19.73
C LYS A 112 7.38 -9.68 -19.66
N ASP A 113 8.35 -8.78 -19.79
CA ASP A 113 9.78 -9.12 -19.93
C ASP A 113 10.67 -8.53 -18.79
N LYS A 114 10.12 -7.80 -17.84
CA LYS A 114 10.88 -7.23 -16.71
C LYS A 114 10.35 -7.77 -15.39
N ASN A 115 11.27 -8.14 -14.51
CA ASN A 115 10.94 -8.65 -13.19
C ASN A 115 10.95 -7.49 -12.18
N VAL A 116 9.89 -6.68 -12.18
CA VAL A 116 9.71 -5.60 -11.20
C VAL A 116 8.88 -6.15 -10.04
N HIS A 117 9.39 -5.98 -8.82
CA HIS A 117 8.65 -6.36 -7.61
C HIS A 117 7.59 -5.32 -7.28
N LEU A 118 6.39 -5.80 -6.93
CA LEU A 118 5.34 -4.97 -6.36
C LEU A 118 5.22 -5.31 -4.88
N SER A 119 5.46 -4.31 -4.04
CA SER A 119 5.44 -4.43 -2.58
C SER A 119 4.40 -3.49 -1.97
N ALA A 120 3.94 -3.80 -0.77
CA ALA A 120 3.10 -2.90 0.00
C ALA A 120 3.78 -2.52 1.32
N ARG A 121 3.69 -1.24 1.70
CA ARG A 121 4.05 -0.80 3.05
C ARG A 121 2.83 -0.93 3.95
N VAL A 122 3.02 -1.55 5.10
CA VAL A 122 1.96 -1.83 6.08
C VAL A 122 2.45 -1.53 7.49
N PRO A 123 1.56 -1.09 8.40
CA PRO A 123 1.90 -0.90 9.79
C PRO A 123 2.13 -2.24 10.50
N HIS A 124 2.84 -2.20 11.62
CA HIS A 124 3.15 -3.37 12.44
C HIS A 124 1.89 -4.17 12.84
N ASP A 125 0.79 -3.48 13.12
CA ASP A 125 -0.44 -4.10 13.60
C ASP A 125 -1.03 -5.13 12.63
N VAL A 126 -0.68 -5.06 11.33
CA VAL A 126 -1.10 -6.06 10.34
C VAL A 126 -0.58 -7.46 10.69
N LEU A 127 0.55 -7.56 11.40
CA LEU A 127 1.14 -8.83 11.84
C LEU A 127 0.41 -9.46 13.03
N THR A 128 -0.19 -8.65 13.87
CA THR A 128 -0.70 -9.06 15.20
C THR A 128 -2.21 -9.17 15.24
N THR A 129 -2.88 -8.05 15.24
CA THR A 129 -4.33 -7.96 15.47
C THR A 129 -5.14 -7.76 14.21
N GLY A 130 -4.45 -7.52 13.07
CA GLY A 130 -5.07 -6.98 11.89
C GLY A 130 -5.37 -5.49 12.07
N THR A 131 -5.84 -4.86 11.00
CA THR A 131 -6.15 -3.44 11.01
C THR A 131 -7.61 -3.20 10.63
N ASP A 132 -8.22 -2.19 11.23
CA ASP A 132 -9.58 -1.77 10.86
C ASP A 132 -9.61 -0.94 9.58
N ASN A 133 -8.44 -0.64 9.01
CA ASN A 133 -8.31 0.15 7.78
C ASN A 133 -8.42 -0.66 6.48
N GLY A 134 -8.63 -1.96 6.57
CA GLY A 134 -8.78 -2.87 5.43
C GLY A 134 -7.49 -3.56 4.99
N GLN A 135 -6.37 -3.30 5.63
CA GLN A 135 -5.14 -4.03 5.37
C GLN A 135 -5.19 -5.40 6.05
N SER A 136 -4.86 -6.43 5.30
CA SER A 136 -4.84 -7.80 5.79
C SER A 136 -3.61 -8.50 5.25
N MET A 137 -2.79 -9.06 6.13
CA MET A 137 -1.57 -9.77 5.75
C MET A 137 -1.89 -10.92 4.80
N ASP A 138 -2.86 -11.76 5.14
CA ASP A 138 -3.22 -12.93 4.36
C ASP A 138 -3.72 -12.58 2.95
N ASN A 139 -4.37 -11.43 2.80
CA ASN A 139 -4.84 -10.94 1.53
C ASN A 139 -3.72 -10.29 0.73
N PHE A 140 -2.92 -9.43 1.37
CA PHE A 140 -1.83 -8.74 0.70
C PHE A 140 -0.76 -9.71 0.17
N LEU A 141 -0.43 -10.77 0.90
CA LEU A 141 0.50 -11.80 0.45
C LEU A 141 0.04 -12.59 -0.79
N LYS A 142 -1.21 -12.45 -1.21
CA LYS A 142 -1.70 -13.05 -2.47
C LYS A 142 -1.39 -12.17 -3.69
N VAL A 143 -1.15 -10.88 -3.47
CA VAL A 143 -0.98 -9.88 -4.54
C VAL A 143 0.42 -9.32 -4.57
N TYR A 144 0.98 -9.01 -3.42
CA TYR A 144 2.29 -8.39 -3.31
C TYR A 144 3.41 -9.42 -3.18
N ASP A 145 4.54 -9.14 -3.82
CA ASP A 145 5.73 -9.97 -3.73
C ASP A 145 6.36 -9.88 -2.34
N ARG A 146 6.29 -8.69 -1.71
CA ARG A 146 6.82 -8.39 -0.39
C ARG A 146 5.91 -7.46 0.40
N LEU A 147 6.01 -7.51 1.72
CA LEU A 147 5.46 -6.51 2.62
C LEU A 147 6.59 -5.79 3.34
N VAL A 148 6.56 -4.46 3.26
CA VAL A 148 7.45 -3.58 4.02
C VAL A 148 6.72 -3.22 5.31
N ILE A 149 7.26 -3.67 6.43
CA ILE A 149 6.60 -3.53 7.73
C ILE A 149 7.27 -2.41 8.52
N GLU A 150 6.47 -1.46 8.94
CA GLU A 150 6.92 -0.39 9.82
C GLU A 150 7.14 -0.98 11.22
N THR A 151 8.39 -1.05 11.65
CA THR A 151 8.76 -1.56 12.97
C THR A 151 9.92 -0.77 13.55
N GLU A 152 9.92 -0.58 14.87
CA GLU A 152 11.00 0.09 15.57
C GLU A 152 12.22 -0.83 15.76
N THR A 153 11.96 -2.12 15.97
CA THR A 153 13.03 -3.10 16.22
C THR A 153 12.70 -4.46 15.61
N TYR A 154 13.55 -4.94 14.72
CA TYR A 154 13.40 -6.27 14.10
C TYR A 154 13.39 -7.42 15.11
N SER A 155 14.16 -7.31 16.19
CA SER A 155 14.27 -8.35 17.21
C SER A 155 12.94 -8.67 17.89
N ASP A 156 12.05 -7.68 17.99
CA ASP A 156 10.76 -7.83 18.64
C ASP A 156 9.76 -8.56 17.75
N ASP A 157 9.93 -8.45 16.43
CA ASP A 157 9.04 -9.07 15.44
C ASP A 157 9.49 -10.45 14.97
N ALA A 158 10.76 -10.82 15.20
CA ALA A 158 11.31 -12.10 14.78
C ALA A 158 10.49 -13.32 15.25
N PRO A 159 9.92 -13.36 16.46
CA PRO A 159 9.03 -14.43 16.90
C PRO A 159 7.74 -14.51 16.07
N LEU A 160 7.17 -13.37 15.66
CA LEU A 160 5.95 -13.30 14.84
C LEU A 160 6.18 -13.90 13.46
N PHE A 161 7.33 -13.60 12.83
CA PHE A 161 7.68 -14.19 11.54
C PHE A 161 7.82 -15.71 11.64
N THR A 162 8.42 -16.21 12.71
CA THR A 162 8.59 -17.65 12.96
C THR A 162 7.23 -18.33 13.19
N GLU A 163 6.37 -17.76 14.03
CA GLU A 163 5.05 -18.26 14.31
C GLU A 163 4.19 -18.39 13.05
N LYS A 164 4.20 -17.36 12.22
CA LYS A 164 3.44 -17.32 10.96
C LYS A 164 4.10 -18.09 9.84
N LYS A 165 5.25 -18.75 10.06
CA LYS A 165 6.01 -19.51 9.06
C LYS A 165 6.35 -18.70 7.82
N ILE A 166 6.71 -17.44 8.01
CA ILE A 166 7.02 -16.52 6.95
C ILE A 166 8.53 -16.48 6.73
N ASP A 167 8.95 -16.56 5.48
CA ASP A 167 10.34 -16.27 5.13
C ASP A 167 10.55 -14.76 5.14
N SER A 168 10.99 -14.25 6.29
CA SER A 168 11.19 -12.82 6.52
C SER A 168 12.23 -12.22 5.58
N THR A 169 13.16 -13.01 5.06
CA THR A 169 14.22 -12.50 4.19
C THR A 169 13.77 -12.21 2.77
N LEU A 170 12.70 -12.87 2.33
CA LEU A 170 12.21 -12.75 0.96
C LEU A 170 10.92 -11.93 0.85
N ARG A 171 10.07 -11.98 1.86
CA ARG A 171 8.72 -11.40 1.78
C ARG A 171 8.44 -10.26 2.76
N PHE A 172 9.28 -10.08 3.76
CA PHE A 172 9.14 -9.02 4.74
C PHE A 172 10.41 -8.19 4.80
N VAL A 173 10.25 -6.90 4.66
CA VAL A 173 11.32 -5.92 4.74
C VAL A 173 10.97 -4.99 5.89
N PRO A 174 11.62 -5.12 7.05
CA PRO A 174 11.40 -4.17 8.14
C PRO A 174 11.96 -2.80 7.76
N GLN A 175 11.17 -1.78 7.98
CA GLN A 175 11.62 -0.41 7.95
C GLN A 175 12.12 -0.04 9.34
N MET A 176 13.36 0.34 9.45
CA MET A 176 14.04 0.60 10.71
C MET A 176 14.85 1.88 10.64
N THR A 177 14.94 2.59 11.76
CA THR A 177 15.89 3.72 11.92
C THR A 177 17.34 3.28 12.06
N TRP A 178 17.59 1.98 12.39
CA TRP A 178 18.91 1.40 12.56
C TRP A 178 18.98 0.01 11.96
N THR A 179 20.10 -0.30 11.30
CA THR A 179 20.38 -1.65 10.78
C THR A 179 21.54 -2.30 11.50
N PHE A 180 21.32 -3.51 11.99
CA PHE A 180 22.39 -4.38 12.50
C PHE A 180 22.21 -5.79 11.94
N GLY A 181 23.15 -6.23 11.10
CA GLY A 181 23.19 -7.60 10.60
C GLY A 181 22.69 -7.81 9.19
N GLY A 182 22.61 -9.06 8.75
CA GLY A 182 22.17 -9.44 7.41
C GLY A 182 20.65 -9.44 7.29
N GLY A 183 20.16 -9.14 6.10
CA GLY A 183 18.72 -9.06 5.78
C GLY A 183 18.43 -7.95 4.79
N SER A 184 17.18 -7.80 4.46
CA SER A 184 16.72 -6.65 3.66
C SER A 184 16.13 -5.59 4.59
N TRP A 185 16.58 -4.35 4.46
CA TRP A 185 16.19 -3.23 5.30
C TRP A 185 15.88 -2.02 4.45
N ILE A 186 14.93 -1.21 4.91
CA ILE A 186 14.71 0.14 4.42
C ILE A 186 15.05 1.09 5.57
N LEU A 187 15.95 2.04 5.30
CA LEU A 187 16.26 3.13 6.20
C LEU A 187 15.42 4.35 5.86
N ASP A 188 14.92 5.02 6.89
CA ASP A 188 14.30 6.34 6.76
C ASP A 188 15.35 7.43 6.56
#